data_a3808d30809c500211760c2e50acf67d
#
_entry.id   a3808d30809c500211760c2e50acf67d
#
_cell.length_a   1.000
_cell.length_b   1.000
_cell.length_c   1.000
_cell.angle_alpha   90.00
_cell.angle_beta   90.00
_cell.angle_gamma   90.00
#
_symmetry.space_group_name_H-M   'P 1'
#
loop_
_entity.id
_entity.type
_entity.pdbx_description
1 polymer ?
#
loop_
_entity_poly.entity_id
_entity_poly.type
_entity_poly.pdbx_seq_one_letter_code
_entity_poly.pdbx_strand_id
1 'polypeptide(L)'
;MSEPTKTDPIKVYDARWETDEFTPLEIRRFIEAVLIYGRGLGVDTVTIARDARLGSGSVMEIALKSAVQAGFTVYLCTDPISTPQSYFLSFWASKDHPKTMGLTITASHNPANYVGLKVVVPGVQAIGLNCGPDGGFAKIREIYHGSETLQLGAGGKLILVDPTERYLRFSMRAAGIEDGELEGMKVILDALNGSAGPELCRALQQAGVSVLPLRLIPDGTFPSGSPNPTSRNKMDEAVALAGKTGAVLVIGTDGDGDRLVFGNARGIMNAGFASTPILRKLLAGGSASGTSLPKPAKIIYDPKVNPLALVEWAKLDIKPVLFGNGHSQIKEHMRRIGALAAVEESGHYYHSLTTEGLTFFAENSLVTVFLLVKALKENPELMGNMWALQDRVFTTGEINYQMADDETRDRALQAVLQYFKDDHAVLVSETEEGIDLLGTIVCRGVDLDAGKLESDWYNGYLRAATNEKSVLRFYLSAGSFDLGMQIEQKTRDIFGRYPGNAID
;
A
#
# COMPACT_ATOMS: atom_id res chain seq x y z
N MET A 1 0.42 30.89 -27.93
CA MET A 1 -0.29 30.40 -26.74
C MET A 1 -0.42 28.90 -26.94
N SER A 2 0.34 28.10 -26.20
CA SER A 2 0.16 26.64 -26.18
C SER A 2 -1.24 26.35 -25.64
N GLU A 3 -2.03 25.54 -26.35
CA GLU A 3 -3.27 25.00 -25.77
C GLU A 3 -2.96 24.41 -24.39
N PRO A 4 -3.82 24.66 -23.37
CA PRO A 4 -3.65 24.02 -22.09
C PRO A 4 -3.64 22.50 -22.33
N THR A 5 -2.58 21.84 -21.91
CA THR A 5 -2.51 20.37 -21.91
C THR A 5 -3.74 19.86 -21.18
N LYS A 6 -4.64 19.15 -21.90
CA LYS A 6 -5.83 18.53 -21.29
C LYS A 6 -5.36 17.70 -20.11
N THR A 7 -5.84 18.03 -18.93
CA THR A 7 -5.60 17.25 -17.72
C THR A 7 -6.29 15.89 -17.86
N ASP A 8 -5.69 14.85 -17.29
CA ASP A 8 -6.27 13.51 -17.20
C ASP A 8 -6.18 13.00 -15.74
N PRO A 9 -7.01 12.02 -15.35
CA PRO A 9 -7.04 11.53 -13.97
C PRO A 9 -5.85 10.64 -13.59
N ILE A 10 -4.94 10.34 -14.53
CA ILE A 10 -3.85 9.38 -14.34
C ILE A 10 -2.72 9.98 -13.51
N LYS A 11 -2.33 9.28 -12.45
CA LYS A 11 -1.17 9.56 -11.61
C LYS A 11 -0.10 8.47 -11.82
N VAL A 12 0.95 8.48 -11.01
CA VAL A 12 2.08 7.53 -11.17
C VAL A 12 1.66 6.09 -10.89
N TYR A 13 0.82 5.85 -9.88
CA TYR A 13 0.52 4.49 -9.40
C TYR A 13 -0.88 3.99 -9.76
N ASP A 14 -1.82 4.91 -9.95
CA ASP A 14 -3.23 4.67 -10.22
C ASP A 14 -3.87 5.91 -10.87
N ALA A 15 -5.19 6.00 -10.94
CA ALA A 15 -5.89 7.22 -11.32
C ALA A 15 -6.63 7.79 -10.12
N ARG A 16 -6.53 9.11 -9.89
CA ARG A 16 -7.22 9.83 -8.80
C ARG A 16 -7.58 11.24 -9.22
N TRP A 17 -8.75 11.70 -8.76
CA TRP A 17 -9.27 13.04 -9.02
C TRP A 17 -10.19 13.51 -7.90
N GLU A 18 -10.40 14.82 -7.80
CA GLU A 18 -11.46 15.38 -6.96
C GLU A 18 -12.82 15.20 -7.65
N THR A 19 -13.88 15.01 -6.87
CA THR A 19 -15.20 14.62 -7.41
C THR A 19 -15.82 15.61 -8.38
N ASP A 20 -15.37 16.87 -8.35
CA ASP A 20 -15.78 17.98 -9.22
C ASP A 20 -14.74 18.37 -10.30
N GLU A 21 -13.58 17.70 -10.31
CA GLU A 21 -12.47 17.99 -11.25
C GLU A 21 -12.83 17.58 -12.69
N PHE A 22 -13.58 16.48 -12.85
CA PHE A 22 -13.97 15.94 -14.16
C PHE A 22 -15.50 15.77 -14.27
N THR A 23 -16.02 16.07 -15.44
CA THR A 23 -17.44 15.83 -15.77
C THR A 23 -17.73 14.32 -15.89
N PRO A 24 -18.99 13.89 -15.72
CA PRO A 24 -19.37 12.49 -15.95
C PRO A 24 -19.01 11.96 -17.35
N LEU A 25 -18.97 12.84 -18.36
CA LEU A 25 -18.59 12.49 -19.74
C LEU A 25 -17.07 12.20 -19.83
N GLU A 26 -16.25 13.00 -19.19
CA GLU A 26 -14.79 12.79 -19.14
C GLU A 26 -14.44 11.52 -18.37
N ILE A 27 -15.11 11.27 -17.23
CA ILE A 27 -14.96 10.02 -16.48
C ILE A 27 -15.39 8.82 -17.34
N ARG A 28 -16.52 8.92 -18.04
CA ARG A 28 -16.96 7.89 -18.98
C ARG A 28 -15.89 7.64 -20.05
N ARG A 29 -15.34 8.69 -20.65
CA ARG A 29 -14.26 8.58 -21.66
C ARG A 29 -13.04 7.88 -21.09
N PHE A 30 -12.66 8.20 -19.83
CA PHE A 30 -11.56 7.55 -19.16
C PHE A 30 -11.81 6.04 -18.93
N ILE A 31 -13.00 5.68 -18.44
CA ILE A 31 -13.39 4.27 -18.25
C ILE A 31 -13.42 3.53 -19.60
N GLU A 32 -13.94 4.17 -20.66
CA GLU A 32 -13.93 3.60 -22.01
C GLU A 32 -12.49 3.35 -22.50
N ALA A 33 -11.56 4.28 -22.25
CA ALA A 33 -10.15 4.10 -22.58
C ALA A 33 -9.52 2.90 -21.84
N VAL A 34 -9.86 2.70 -20.55
CA VAL A 34 -9.46 1.53 -19.78
C VAL A 34 -9.99 0.22 -20.39
N LEU A 35 -11.27 0.22 -20.78
CA LEU A 35 -11.90 -0.96 -21.41
C LEU A 35 -11.34 -1.25 -22.82
N ILE A 36 -11.02 -0.22 -23.60
CA ILE A 36 -10.33 -0.37 -24.91
C ILE A 36 -8.96 -1.00 -24.70
N TYR A 37 -8.18 -0.52 -23.74
CA TYR A 37 -6.91 -1.10 -23.38
C TYR A 37 -7.05 -2.58 -23.00
N GLY A 38 -8.04 -2.91 -22.14
CA GLY A 38 -8.35 -4.30 -21.79
C GLY A 38 -8.68 -5.16 -23.00
N ARG A 39 -9.47 -4.63 -23.96
CA ARG A 39 -9.73 -5.32 -25.24
C ARG A 39 -8.45 -5.65 -26.01
N GLY A 40 -7.53 -4.69 -26.07
CA GLY A 40 -6.21 -4.91 -26.70
C GLY A 40 -5.44 -6.09 -26.08
N LEU A 41 -5.63 -6.34 -24.79
CA LEU A 41 -5.07 -7.48 -24.06
C LEU A 41 -5.91 -8.78 -24.17
N GLY A 42 -7.02 -8.75 -24.92
CA GLY A 42 -7.93 -9.87 -25.09
C GLY A 42 -8.87 -10.10 -23.91
N VAL A 43 -9.11 -9.09 -23.07
CA VAL A 43 -10.05 -9.16 -21.94
C VAL A 43 -11.48 -9.36 -22.46
N ASP A 44 -12.20 -10.30 -21.86
CA ASP A 44 -13.61 -10.61 -22.11
C ASP A 44 -14.48 -10.49 -20.86
N THR A 45 -13.86 -10.47 -19.69
CA THR A 45 -14.52 -10.42 -18.39
C THR A 45 -13.94 -9.29 -17.54
N VAL A 46 -14.81 -8.54 -16.86
CA VAL A 46 -14.45 -7.42 -16.00
C VAL A 46 -15.05 -7.63 -14.62
N THR A 47 -14.23 -7.52 -13.57
CA THR A 47 -14.73 -7.42 -12.19
C THR A 47 -14.80 -5.95 -11.81
N ILE A 48 -15.88 -5.53 -11.15
CA ILE A 48 -16.07 -4.17 -10.68
C ILE A 48 -16.42 -4.18 -9.20
N ALA A 49 -15.64 -3.43 -8.43
CA ALA A 49 -15.86 -3.22 -7.00
C ALA A 49 -15.53 -1.77 -6.63
N ARG A 50 -15.95 -1.34 -5.44
CA ARG A 50 -15.73 0.01 -4.94
C ARG A 50 -15.42 0.04 -3.45
N ASP A 51 -14.81 1.13 -3.01
CA ASP A 51 -14.67 1.47 -1.61
C ASP A 51 -15.94 2.17 -1.04
N ALA A 52 -15.85 2.65 0.20
CA ALA A 52 -16.95 3.30 0.90
C ALA A 52 -17.29 4.72 0.39
N ARG A 53 -16.44 5.35 -0.42
CA ARG A 53 -16.57 6.76 -0.84
C ARG A 53 -17.89 7.04 -1.55
N LEU A 54 -18.50 8.19 -1.26
CA LEU A 54 -19.79 8.57 -1.85
C LEU A 54 -19.71 8.68 -3.38
N GLY A 55 -18.61 9.23 -3.92
CA GLY A 55 -18.39 9.35 -5.36
C GLY A 55 -18.14 8.02 -6.08
N SER A 56 -17.70 6.97 -5.37
CA SER A 56 -17.37 5.68 -5.99
C SER A 56 -18.56 4.98 -6.64
N GLY A 57 -19.78 5.18 -6.11
CA GLY A 57 -21.00 4.59 -6.67
C GLY A 57 -21.32 5.10 -8.08
N SER A 58 -21.17 6.39 -8.34
CA SER A 58 -21.41 6.99 -9.65
C SER A 58 -20.42 6.51 -10.71
N VAL A 59 -19.14 6.38 -10.33
CA VAL A 59 -18.09 5.85 -11.22
C VAL A 59 -18.32 4.36 -11.50
N MET A 60 -18.78 3.60 -10.50
CA MET A 60 -19.14 2.18 -10.64
C MET A 60 -20.30 2.01 -11.65
N GLU A 61 -21.31 2.87 -11.60
CA GLU A 61 -22.42 2.84 -12.55
C GLU A 61 -21.94 3.11 -14.00
N ILE A 62 -21.06 4.10 -14.18
CA ILE A 62 -20.46 4.40 -15.48
C ILE A 62 -19.66 3.19 -15.99
N ALA A 63 -18.80 2.59 -15.14
CA ALA A 63 -17.99 1.44 -15.50
C ALA A 63 -18.86 0.23 -15.89
N LEU A 64 -19.91 -0.06 -15.10
CA LEU A 64 -20.85 -1.14 -15.37
C LEU A 64 -21.54 -0.96 -16.72
N LYS A 65 -22.13 0.23 -16.95
CA LYS A 65 -22.84 0.52 -18.20
C LYS A 65 -21.93 0.39 -19.41
N SER A 66 -20.74 0.98 -19.35
CA SER A 66 -19.77 0.95 -20.45
C SER A 66 -19.30 -0.49 -20.73
N ALA A 67 -19.00 -1.29 -19.70
CA ALA A 67 -18.55 -2.66 -19.87
C ALA A 67 -19.64 -3.58 -20.45
N VAL A 68 -20.88 -3.50 -19.93
CA VAL A 68 -22.00 -4.32 -20.43
C VAL A 68 -22.36 -3.95 -21.86
N GLN A 69 -22.42 -2.65 -22.19
CA GLN A 69 -22.69 -2.17 -23.55
C GLN A 69 -21.62 -2.59 -24.56
N ALA A 70 -20.39 -2.70 -24.11
CA ALA A 70 -19.29 -3.20 -24.92
C ALA A 70 -19.27 -4.75 -25.05
N GLY A 71 -20.17 -5.47 -24.36
CA GLY A 71 -20.30 -6.92 -24.48
C GLY A 71 -19.37 -7.72 -23.54
N PHE A 72 -18.82 -7.10 -22.49
CA PHE A 72 -18.06 -7.82 -21.47
C PHE A 72 -18.99 -8.62 -20.53
N THR A 73 -18.52 -9.75 -20.03
CA THR A 73 -19.08 -10.37 -18.83
C THR A 73 -18.61 -9.57 -17.60
N VAL A 74 -19.56 -9.09 -16.80
CA VAL A 74 -19.24 -8.26 -15.62
C VAL A 74 -19.60 -8.97 -14.33
N TYR A 75 -18.61 -9.20 -13.47
CA TYR A 75 -18.80 -9.60 -12.07
C TYR A 75 -18.84 -8.34 -11.21
N LEU A 76 -19.99 -8.02 -10.65
CA LEU A 76 -20.20 -6.80 -9.88
C LEU A 76 -20.41 -7.10 -8.40
N CYS A 77 -19.58 -6.51 -7.55
CA CYS A 77 -19.82 -6.40 -6.11
C CYS A 77 -20.37 -5.01 -5.81
N THR A 78 -21.63 -4.92 -5.34
CA THR A 78 -22.31 -3.65 -5.10
C THR A 78 -21.94 -3.02 -3.76
N ASP A 79 -21.66 -3.86 -2.75
CA ASP A 79 -21.28 -3.40 -1.44
C ASP A 79 -19.83 -2.86 -1.43
N PRO A 80 -19.52 -1.91 -0.54
CA PRO A 80 -18.15 -1.48 -0.36
C PRO A 80 -17.28 -2.64 0.14
N ILE A 81 -16.21 -2.93 -0.58
CA ILE A 81 -15.20 -3.92 -0.20
C ILE A 81 -13.80 -3.33 -0.25
N SER A 82 -12.85 -3.97 0.43
CA SER A 82 -11.46 -3.53 0.39
C SER A 82 -10.79 -3.76 -0.96
N THR A 83 -9.71 -3.02 -1.23
CA THR A 83 -8.84 -3.26 -2.39
C THR A 83 -8.28 -4.69 -2.41
N PRO A 84 -7.76 -5.27 -1.30
CA PRO A 84 -7.36 -6.66 -1.28
C PRO A 84 -8.48 -7.65 -1.63
N GLN A 85 -9.70 -7.42 -1.16
CA GLN A 85 -10.84 -8.24 -1.51
C GLN A 85 -11.25 -8.09 -2.98
N SER A 86 -11.12 -6.89 -3.55
CA SER A 86 -11.35 -6.66 -4.99
C SER A 86 -10.33 -7.38 -5.87
N TYR A 87 -9.06 -7.40 -5.47
CA TYR A 87 -8.04 -8.19 -6.18
C TYR A 87 -8.33 -9.70 -6.09
N PHE A 88 -8.78 -10.16 -4.92
CA PHE A 88 -9.23 -11.55 -4.78
C PHE A 88 -10.45 -11.85 -5.66
N LEU A 89 -11.41 -10.93 -5.80
CA LEU A 89 -12.54 -11.09 -6.72
C LEU A 89 -12.06 -11.30 -8.16
N SER A 90 -11.08 -10.50 -8.60
CA SER A 90 -10.49 -10.62 -9.93
C SER A 90 -9.75 -11.96 -10.10
N PHE A 91 -9.02 -12.40 -9.08
CA PHE A 91 -8.38 -13.71 -9.04
C PHE A 91 -9.41 -14.83 -9.09
N TRP A 92 -10.48 -14.75 -8.31
CA TRP A 92 -11.53 -15.77 -8.30
C TRP A 92 -12.22 -15.88 -9.66
N ALA A 93 -12.63 -14.75 -10.26
CA ALA A 93 -13.23 -14.75 -11.60
C ALA A 93 -12.28 -15.29 -12.68
N SER A 94 -10.96 -15.06 -12.52
CA SER A 94 -9.96 -15.51 -13.50
C SER A 94 -9.80 -17.04 -13.58
N LYS A 95 -10.30 -17.79 -12.60
CA LYS A 95 -10.29 -19.26 -12.64
C LYS A 95 -11.14 -19.80 -13.79
N ASP A 96 -12.31 -19.21 -13.99
CA ASP A 96 -13.23 -19.59 -15.09
C ASP A 96 -13.01 -18.73 -16.33
N HIS A 97 -12.50 -17.49 -16.15
CA HIS A 97 -12.28 -16.49 -17.18
C HIS A 97 -10.84 -15.95 -17.14
N PRO A 98 -9.83 -16.66 -17.68
CA PRO A 98 -8.42 -16.26 -17.55
C PRO A 98 -8.10 -14.86 -18.09
N LYS A 99 -8.96 -14.31 -18.97
CA LYS A 99 -8.84 -12.96 -19.52
C LYS A 99 -9.65 -11.92 -18.72
N THR A 100 -9.61 -12.04 -17.38
CA THR A 100 -10.30 -11.11 -16.48
C THR A 100 -9.45 -9.88 -16.20
N MET A 101 -10.08 -8.70 -16.28
CA MET A 101 -9.59 -7.39 -15.78
C MET A 101 -10.40 -7.00 -14.55
N GLY A 102 -9.75 -6.37 -13.57
CA GLY A 102 -10.40 -5.84 -12.38
C GLY A 102 -10.36 -4.32 -12.31
N LEU A 103 -11.50 -3.72 -11.98
CA LEU A 103 -11.66 -2.29 -11.73
C LEU A 103 -12.04 -2.09 -10.26
N THR A 104 -11.14 -1.50 -9.48
CA THR A 104 -11.39 -1.13 -8.08
C THR A 104 -11.52 0.38 -7.97
N ILE A 105 -12.73 0.87 -7.70
CA ILE A 105 -13.03 2.30 -7.62
C ILE A 105 -12.72 2.75 -6.20
N THR A 106 -11.61 3.47 -6.02
CA THR A 106 -11.09 3.93 -4.73
C THR A 106 -10.07 5.06 -4.90
N ALA A 107 -9.96 5.92 -3.90
CA ALA A 107 -8.85 6.86 -3.77
C ALA A 107 -8.02 6.61 -2.48
N SER A 108 -8.05 5.35 -1.96
CA SER A 108 -7.26 4.89 -0.81
C SER A 108 -7.44 5.81 0.41
N HIS A 109 -6.36 6.41 0.92
CA HIS A 109 -6.33 7.27 2.09
C HIS A 109 -6.62 8.76 1.82
N ASN A 110 -6.92 9.14 0.57
CA ASN A 110 -7.24 10.54 0.25
C ASN A 110 -8.49 11.05 1.00
N PRO A 111 -8.69 12.36 1.14
CA PRO A 111 -9.91 12.96 1.69
C PRO A 111 -11.20 12.48 1.00
N ALA A 112 -12.36 12.74 1.63
CA ALA A 112 -13.68 12.26 1.17
C ALA A 112 -14.07 12.75 -0.24
N ASN A 113 -13.59 13.93 -0.64
CA ASN A 113 -13.85 14.55 -1.94
C ASN A 113 -13.04 13.96 -3.11
N TYR A 114 -12.24 12.91 -2.87
CA TYR A 114 -11.49 12.21 -3.91
C TYR A 114 -12.17 10.91 -4.32
N VAL A 115 -12.05 10.58 -5.59
CA VAL A 115 -12.37 9.27 -6.19
C VAL A 115 -11.19 8.86 -7.07
N GLY A 116 -11.09 7.59 -7.41
CA GLY A 116 -10.04 7.08 -8.27
C GLY A 116 -10.32 5.69 -8.80
N LEU A 117 -9.35 5.14 -9.50
CA LEU A 117 -9.42 3.82 -10.10
C LEU A 117 -8.07 3.11 -10.00
N LYS A 118 -8.07 1.94 -9.38
CA LYS A 118 -7.00 0.94 -9.49
C LYS A 118 -7.43 -0.13 -10.50
N VAL A 119 -6.50 -0.55 -11.33
CA VAL A 119 -6.77 -1.54 -12.40
C VAL A 119 -5.81 -2.71 -12.27
N VAL A 120 -6.36 -3.92 -12.38
CA VAL A 120 -5.56 -5.13 -12.60
C VAL A 120 -5.94 -5.75 -13.95
N VAL A 121 -4.94 -6.24 -14.66
CA VAL A 121 -5.12 -6.94 -15.96
C VAL A 121 -4.97 -8.46 -15.77
N PRO A 122 -5.16 -9.31 -16.80
CA PRO A 122 -5.09 -10.76 -16.65
C PRO A 122 -3.89 -11.25 -15.84
N GLY A 123 -4.16 -12.19 -14.92
CA GLY A 123 -3.20 -12.65 -13.89
C GLY A 123 -3.14 -11.78 -12.65
N VAL A 124 -4.15 -10.93 -12.43
CA VAL A 124 -4.23 -9.96 -11.31
C VAL A 124 -2.99 -9.06 -11.27
N GLN A 125 -2.52 -8.66 -12.44
CA GLN A 125 -1.37 -7.78 -12.55
C GLN A 125 -1.83 -6.34 -12.41
N ALA A 126 -1.44 -5.67 -11.32
CA ALA A 126 -1.70 -4.24 -11.13
C ALA A 126 -0.92 -3.42 -12.17
N ILE A 127 -1.57 -2.37 -12.70
CA ILE A 127 -0.93 -1.43 -13.62
C ILE A 127 -0.77 -0.05 -12.99
N GLY A 128 0.27 0.64 -13.46
CA GLY A 128 0.58 2.04 -13.13
C GLY A 128 1.09 2.77 -14.36
N LEU A 129 1.54 4.01 -14.20
CA LEU A 129 2.19 4.73 -15.28
C LEU A 129 3.52 4.05 -15.61
N ASN A 130 3.72 3.67 -16.87
CA ASN A 130 4.87 2.90 -17.34
C ASN A 130 5.06 1.55 -16.58
N CYS A 131 3.98 0.97 -16.07
CA CYS A 131 3.99 -0.28 -15.33
C CYS A 131 2.82 -1.15 -15.79
N GLY A 132 3.11 -2.40 -16.18
CA GLY A 132 2.16 -3.33 -16.79
C GLY A 132 2.34 -3.44 -18.32
N PRO A 133 1.53 -4.31 -19.00
CA PRO A 133 1.60 -4.49 -20.44
C PRO A 133 1.47 -3.16 -21.19
N ASP A 134 2.26 -3.00 -22.26
CA ASP A 134 2.28 -1.80 -23.12
C ASP A 134 2.42 -0.47 -22.37
N GLY A 135 2.99 -0.49 -21.15
CA GLY A 135 3.18 0.68 -20.28
C GLY A 135 1.96 1.04 -19.41
N GLY A 136 0.92 0.18 -19.35
CA GLY A 136 -0.22 0.34 -18.47
C GLY A 136 -0.97 1.65 -18.64
N PHE A 137 -0.98 2.49 -17.60
CA PHE A 137 -1.67 3.80 -17.66
C PHE A 137 -1.09 4.77 -18.70
N ALA A 138 0.17 4.61 -19.15
CA ALA A 138 0.69 5.40 -20.25
C ALA A 138 -0.08 5.11 -21.55
N LYS A 139 -0.35 3.82 -21.84
CA LYS A 139 -1.17 3.42 -23.00
C LYS A 139 -2.63 3.87 -22.86
N ILE A 140 -3.19 3.76 -21.67
CA ILE A 140 -4.57 4.25 -21.40
C ILE A 140 -4.64 5.78 -21.64
N ARG A 141 -3.62 6.54 -21.27
CA ARG A 141 -3.53 8.00 -21.52
C ARG A 141 -3.55 8.31 -23.01
N GLU A 142 -2.78 7.57 -23.81
CA GLU A 142 -2.80 7.72 -25.27
C GLU A 142 -4.20 7.49 -25.84
N ILE A 143 -4.89 6.43 -25.41
CA ILE A 143 -6.25 6.12 -25.83
C ILE A 143 -7.23 7.21 -25.37
N TYR A 144 -7.12 7.68 -24.13
CA TYR A 144 -7.98 8.72 -23.56
C TYR A 144 -7.93 10.02 -24.35
N HIS A 145 -6.74 10.47 -24.74
CA HIS A 145 -6.55 11.69 -25.55
C HIS A 145 -6.71 11.44 -27.06
N GLY A 146 -6.71 10.18 -27.50
CA GLY A 146 -6.87 9.78 -28.89
C GLY A 146 -8.32 9.83 -29.41
N SER A 147 -8.52 9.33 -30.60
CA SER A 147 -9.84 9.25 -31.27
C SER A 147 -10.49 7.87 -31.18
N GLU A 148 -9.83 6.90 -30.54
CA GLU A 148 -10.38 5.56 -30.41
C GLU A 148 -11.68 5.56 -29.60
N THR A 149 -12.66 4.77 -30.02
CA THR A 149 -13.95 4.65 -29.34
C THR A 149 -14.23 3.21 -28.95
N LEU A 150 -14.81 3.03 -27.78
CA LEU A 150 -15.22 1.71 -27.32
C LEU A 150 -16.34 1.17 -28.24
N GLN A 151 -16.06 0.05 -28.90
CA GLN A 151 -17.03 -0.58 -29.77
C GLN A 151 -18.14 -1.26 -28.97
N LEU A 152 -19.39 -1.05 -29.38
CA LEU A 152 -20.52 -1.76 -28.80
C LEU A 152 -20.43 -3.24 -29.17
N GLY A 153 -20.78 -4.09 -28.23
CA GLY A 153 -20.79 -5.55 -28.38
C GLY A 153 -22.15 -6.14 -28.08
N ALA A 154 -22.45 -7.30 -28.64
CA ALA A 154 -23.61 -8.08 -28.25
C ALA A 154 -23.28 -9.06 -27.12
N GLY A 155 -24.24 -9.32 -26.23
CA GLY A 155 -24.17 -10.41 -25.24
C GLY A 155 -23.45 -10.09 -23.94
N GLY A 156 -23.25 -8.82 -23.61
CA GLY A 156 -22.76 -8.43 -22.28
C GLY A 156 -23.63 -9.01 -21.16
N LYS A 157 -22.99 -9.58 -20.12
CA LYS A 157 -23.68 -10.22 -18.99
C LYS A 157 -23.32 -9.51 -17.70
N LEU A 158 -24.30 -9.39 -16.81
CA LEU A 158 -24.09 -8.93 -15.44
C LEU A 158 -24.29 -10.11 -14.47
N ILE A 159 -23.31 -10.33 -13.61
CA ILE A 159 -23.32 -11.34 -12.54
C ILE A 159 -23.07 -10.59 -11.24
N LEU A 160 -24.09 -10.56 -10.37
CA LEU A 160 -23.94 -10.01 -9.02
C LEU A 160 -23.24 -11.00 -8.13
N VAL A 161 -22.24 -10.55 -7.37
CA VAL A 161 -21.42 -11.41 -6.52
C VAL A 161 -21.12 -10.75 -5.17
N ASP A 162 -21.01 -11.58 -4.15
CA ASP A 162 -20.40 -11.25 -2.87
C ASP A 162 -19.17 -12.14 -2.68
N PRO A 163 -17.94 -11.61 -2.78
CA PRO A 163 -16.73 -12.40 -2.60
C PRO A 163 -16.36 -12.64 -1.14
N THR A 164 -17.04 -12.02 -0.16
CA THR A 164 -16.59 -11.87 1.23
C THR A 164 -16.26 -13.20 1.88
N GLU A 165 -17.21 -14.16 1.92
CA GLU A 165 -16.97 -15.44 2.58
C GLU A 165 -15.83 -16.24 1.92
N ARG A 166 -15.73 -16.17 0.59
CA ARG A 166 -14.65 -16.84 -0.15
C ARG A 166 -13.29 -16.20 0.14
N TYR A 167 -13.25 -14.88 0.24
CA TYR A 167 -12.05 -14.12 0.58
C TYR A 167 -11.58 -14.43 2.01
N LEU A 168 -12.49 -14.44 2.97
CA LEU A 168 -12.18 -14.79 4.36
C LEU A 168 -11.56 -16.19 4.44
N ARG A 169 -12.24 -17.20 3.88
CA ARG A 169 -11.75 -18.59 3.86
C ARG A 169 -10.43 -18.75 3.11
N PHE A 170 -10.26 -18.04 2.02
CA PHE A 170 -8.98 -18.01 1.29
C PHE A 170 -7.86 -17.45 2.17
N SER A 171 -8.07 -16.31 2.81
CA SER A 171 -7.06 -15.63 3.63
C SER A 171 -6.72 -16.41 4.90
N MET A 172 -7.72 -17.01 5.55
CA MET A 172 -7.48 -17.92 6.69
C MET A 172 -6.60 -19.10 6.30
N ARG A 173 -6.92 -19.77 5.19
CA ARG A 173 -6.09 -20.88 4.68
C ARG A 173 -4.68 -20.42 4.30
N ALA A 174 -4.55 -19.27 3.66
CA ALA A 174 -3.24 -18.73 3.26
C ALA A 174 -2.37 -18.40 4.48
N ALA A 175 -2.98 -17.98 5.59
CA ALA A 175 -2.28 -17.73 6.85
C ALA A 175 -2.15 -19.00 7.75
N GLY A 176 -2.73 -20.12 7.35
CA GLY A 176 -2.76 -21.34 8.16
C GLY A 176 -3.55 -21.14 9.46
N ILE A 177 -4.74 -20.54 9.39
CA ILE A 177 -5.62 -20.26 10.52
C ILE A 177 -6.90 -21.08 10.41
N GLU A 178 -7.23 -21.77 11.50
CA GLU A 178 -8.50 -22.49 11.68
C GLU A 178 -9.51 -21.66 12.48
N ASP A 179 -10.80 -22.04 12.38
CA ASP A 179 -11.87 -21.43 13.16
C ASP A 179 -11.58 -21.57 14.67
N GLY A 180 -11.63 -20.47 15.43
CA GLY A 180 -11.37 -20.46 16.87
C GLY A 180 -9.88 -20.56 17.27
N GLU A 181 -8.95 -20.77 16.34
CA GLU A 181 -7.53 -21.00 16.66
C GLU A 181 -6.88 -19.86 17.47
N LEU A 182 -7.39 -18.64 17.31
CA LEU A 182 -6.84 -17.45 17.98
C LEU A 182 -7.64 -17.04 19.25
N GLU A 183 -8.44 -17.94 19.81
CA GLU A 183 -9.16 -17.69 21.06
C GLU A 183 -8.22 -17.22 22.18
N GLY A 184 -8.69 -16.27 23.00
CA GLY A 184 -7.92 -15.63 24.07
C GLY A 184 -7.18 -14.36 23.64
N MET A 185 -7.04 -14.12 22.34
CA MET A 185 -6.49 -12.86 21.84
C MET A 185 -7.55 -11.76 21.89
N LYS A 186 -7.15 -10.56 22.34
CA LYS A 186 -7.99 -9.35 22.37
C LYS A 186 -7.29 -8.23 21.60
N VAL A 187 -7.99 -7.64 20.63
CA VAL A 187 -7.44 -6.59 19.78
C VAL A 187 -8.38 -5.38 19.68
N ILE A 188 -7.81 -4.19 19.45
CA ILE A 188 -8.54 -3.03 18.96
C ILE A 188 -8.44 -3.04 17.44
N LEU A 189 -9.57 -2.92 16.74
CA LEU A 189 -9.62 -2.72 15.30
C LEU A 189 -10.21 -1.35 15.00
N ASP A 190 -9.41 -0.47 14.44
CA ASP A 190 -9.84 0.84 14.00
C ASP A 190 -9.82 0.92 12.48
N ALA A 191 -10.99 0.89 11.89
CA ALA A 191 -11.15 0.86 10.44
C ALA A 191 -11.29 2.25 9.79
N LEU A 192 -11.20 3.33 10.56
CA LEU A 192 -11.31 4.72 10.08
C LEU A 192 -12.53 4.97 9.16
N ASN A 193 -13.62 4.23 9.36
CA ASN A 193 -14.80 4.19 8.49
C ASN A 193 -14.52 3.73 7.04
N GLY A 194 -13.40 3.05 6.83
CA GLY A 194 -13.01 2.44 5.55
C GLY A 194 -13.73 1.13 5.25
N SER A 195 -13.47 0.60 4.07
CA SER A 195 -14.18 -0.58 3.54
C SER A 195 -13.78 -1.90 4.19
N ALA A 196 -12.55 -2.01 4.74
CA ALA A 196 -12.03 -3.26 5.29
C ALA A 196 -12.54 -3.61 6.69
N GLY A 197 -13.19 -2.66 7.39
CA GLY A 197 -13.63 -2.87 8.77
C GLY A 197 -14.47 -4.11 8.99
N PRO A 198 -15.60 -4.27 8.28
CA PRO A 198 -16.50 -5.42 8.45
C PRO A 198 -15.83 -6.78 8.17
N GLU A 199 -15.02 -6.86 7.11
CA GLU A 199 -14.33 -8.10 6.74
C GLU A 199 -13.26 -8.50 7.76
N LEU A 200 -12.42 -7.53 8.21
CA LEU A 200 -11.39 -7.76 9.23
C LEU A 200 -12.03 -8.19 10.57
N CYS A 201 -13.08 -7.49 11.01
CA CYS A 201 -13.79 -7.82 12.24
C CYS A 201 -14.36 -9.22 12.19
N ARG A 202 -15.09 -9.57 11.12
CA ARG A 202 -15.71 -10.88 10.93
C ARG A 202 -14.66 -11.99 10.88
N ALA A 203 -13.57 -11.80 10.13
CA ALA A 203 -12.52 -12.80 10.01
C ALA A 203 -11.79 -13.05 11.34
N LEU A 204 -11.47 -11.99 12.09
CA LEU A 204 -10.86 -12.10 13.42
C LEU A 204 -11.79 -12.82 14.41
N GLN A 205 -13.08 -12.47 14.44
CA GLN A 205 -14.08 -13.14 15.30
C GLN A 205 -14.23 -14.63 14.94
N GLN A 206 -14.21 -14.98 13.66
CA GLN A 206 -14.26 -16.37 13.21
C GLN A 206 -13.02 -17.16 13.66
N ALA A 207 -11.85 -16.51 13.69
CA ALA A 207 -10.63 -17.09 14.24
C ALA A 207 -10.60 -17.13 15.78
N GLY A 208 -11.66 -16.66 16.48
CA GLY A 208 -11.79 -16.68 17.95
C GLY A 208 -11.23 -15.43 18.65
N VAL A 209 -10.84 -14.37 17.91
CA VAL A 209 -10.31 -13.15 18.52
C VAL A 209 -11.42 -12.28 19.08
N SER A 210 -11.25 -11.78 20.31
CA SER A 210 -12.10 -10.73 20.89
C SER A 210 -11.74 -9.39 20.27
N VAL A 211 -12.60 -8.85 19.42
CA VAL A 211 -12.40 -7.59 18.72
C VAL A 211 -13.16 -6.46 19.40
N LEU A 212 -12.48 -5.38 19.74
CA LEU A 212 -13.07 -4.11 20.16
C LEU A 212 -12.97 -3.13 18.98
N PRO A 213 -14.07 -2.91 18.24
CA PRO A 213 -14.03 -2.13 17.02
C PRO A 213 -14.17 -0.63 17.30
N LEU A 214 -13.43 0.18 16.55
CA LEU A 214 -13.60 1.62 16.40
C LEU A 214 -13.84 1.93 14.91
N ARG A 215 -14.70 2.92 14.64
CA ARG A 215 -14.99 3.41 13.29
C ARG A 215 -15.18 2.27 12.26
N LEU A 216 -15.88 1.21 12.68
CA LEU A 216 -16.00 -0.06 11.96
C LEU A 216 -16.83 0.05 10.69
N ILE A 217 -17.92 0.82 10.75
CA ILE A 217 -18.91 0.89 9.68
C ILE A 217 -18.38 1.77 8.57
N PRO A 218 -18.37 1.29 7.31
CA PRO A 218 -17.97 2.08 6.16
C PRO A 218 -18.82 3.34 6.03
N ASP A 219 -18.16 4.50 6.00
CA ASP A 219 -18.81 5.81 5.83
C ASP A 219 -17.93 6.69 4.93
N GLY A 220 -18.38 6.88 3.69
CA GLY A 220 -17.65 7.63 2.68
C GLY A 220 -17.51 9.13 2.94
N THR A 221 -18.14 9.65 4.00
CA THR A 221 -17.91 11.02 4.47
C THR A 221 -16.64 11.15 5.30
N PHE A 222 -16.11 10.05 5.80
CA PHE A 222 -14.95 9.99 6.70
C PHE A 222 -15.02 11.05 7.82
N PRO A 223 -15.97 10.92 8.76
CA PRO A 223 -16.26 11.99 9.72
C PRO A 223 -15.08 12.33 10.66
N SER A 224 -14.10 11.44 10.77
CA SER A 224 -12.86 11.65 11.51
C SER A 224 -11.73 12.26 10.64
N GLY A 225 -12.04 12.80 9.45
CA GLY A 225 -11.08 13.28 8.46
C GLY A 225 -10.47 12.17 7.61
N SER A 226 -9.48 12.50 6.79
CA SER A 226 -8.83 11.54 5.87
C SER A 226 -8.54 10.19 6.54
N PRO A 227 -8.94 9.06 5.92
CA PRO A 227 -8.78 7.73 6.49
C PRO A 227 -7.34 7.21 6.31
N ASN A 228 -6.37 7.95 6.83
CA ASN A 228 -4.96 7.59 6.78
C ASN A 228 -4.46 7.22 8.18
N PRO A 229 -4.22 5.94 8.49
CA PRO A 229 -3.81 5.50 9.83
C PRO A 229 -2.38 5.92 10.19
N THR A 230 -1.55 6.32 9.21
CA THR A 230 -0.18 6.80 9.44
C THR A 230 -0.13 8.31 9.75
N SER A 231 -1.25 9.03 9.61
CA SER A 231 -1.31 10.45 9.96
C SER A 231 -1.14 10.65 11.47
N ARG A 232 -0.49 11.74 11.84
CA ARG A 232 -0.22 12.10 13.23
C ARG A 232 -1.52 12.06 14.07
N ASN A 233 -1.43 11.46 15.25
CA ASN A 233 -2.52 11.34 16.24
C ASN A 233 -3.78 10.59 15.76
N LYS A 234 -3.80 10.07 14.53
CA LYS A 234 -4.97 9.39 13.95
C LYS A 234 -5.40 8.16 14.75
N MET A 235 -4.43 7.46 15.35
CA MET A 235 -4.64 6.22 16.10
C MET A 235 -4.68 6.40 17.62
N ASP A 236 -4.63 7.64 18.15
CA ASP A 236 -4.51 7.90 19.60
C ASP A 236 -5.68 7.34 20.40
N GLU A 237 -6.89 7.39 19.85
CA GLU A 237 -8.08 6.81 20.49
C GLU A 237 -7.95 5.28 20.63
N ALA A 238 -7.49 4.61 19.58
CA ALA A 238 -7.28 3.16 19.57
C ALA A 238 -6.17 2.75 20.56
N VAL A 239 -5.06 3.50 20.60
CA VAL A 239 -3.97 3.32 21.55
C VAL A 239 -4.44 3.50 22.99
N ALA A 240 -5.20 4.58 23.27
CA ALA A 240 -5.76 4.82 24.60
C ALA A 240 -6.75 3.73 25.02
N LEU A 241 -7.57 3.24 24.11
CA LEU A 241 -8.51 2.15 24.37
C LEU A 241 -7.77 0.84 24.68
N ALA A 242 -6.67 0.55 23.99
CA ALA A 242 -5.83 -0.62 24.29
C ALA A 242 -5.30 -0.58 25.74
N GLY A 243 -4.86 0.59 26.21
CA GLY A 243 -4.40 0.78 27.59
C GLY A 243 -5.50 0.55 28.63
N LYS A 244 -6.74 0.93 28.32
CA LYS A 244 -7.89 0.77 29.22
C LYS A 244 -8.42 -0.67 29.27
N THR A 245 -8.30 -1.42 28.17
CA THR A 245 -8.94 -2.71 28.00
C THR A 245 -8.00 -3.91 28.12
N GLY A 246 -6.68 -3.63 28.13
CA GLY A 246 -5.66 -4.68 28.09
C GLY A 246 -5.60 -5.42 26.75
N ALA A 247 -6.05 -4.81 25.65
CA ALA A 247 -5.89 -5.37 24.32
C ALA A 247 -4.40 -5.45 23.96
N VAL A 248 -3.97 -6.59 23.43
CA VAL A 248 -2.55 -6.85 23.15
C VAL A 248 -2.08 -6.20 21.85
N LEU A 249 -3.02 -5.88 20.96
CA LEU A 249 -2.71 -5.33 19.63
C LEU A 249 -3.75 -4.26 19.26
N VAL A 250 -3.26 -3.16 18.70
CA VAL A 250 -4.04 -2.17 17.94
C VAL A 250 -3.79 -2.45 16.47
N ILE A 251 -4.85 -2.50 15.68
CA ILE A 251 -4.84 -2.65 14.22
C ILE A 251 -5.57 -1.44 13.64
N GLY A 252 -4.88 -0.66 12.80
CA GLY A 252 -5.49 0.43 12.05
C GLY A 252 -5.43 0.14 10.56
N THR A 253 -6.48 0.52 9.80
CA THR A 253 -6.49 0.38 8.34
C THR A 253 -6.95 1.66 7.66
N ASP A 254 -6.53 1.86 6.40
CA ASP A 254 -6.93 3.02 5.61
C ASP A 254 -8.30 2.83 4.91
N GLY A 255 -8.68 3.82 4.08
CA GLY A 255 -10.04 3.88 3.51
C GLY A 255 -10.41 2.71 2.62
N ASP A 256 -9.49 2.13 1.88
CA ASP A 256 -9.71 0.95 1.03
C ASP A 256 -9.00 -0.32 1.55
N GLY A 257 -8.40 -0.24 2.75
CA GLY A 257 -7.93 -1.40 3.49
C GLY A 257 -6.71 -2.11 2.94
N ASP A 258 -5.90 -1.46 2.12
CA ASP A 258 -4.65 -2.02 1.61
C ASP A 258 -3.43 -1.62 2.47
N ARG A 259 -3.63 -0.71 3.45
CA ARG A 259 -2.63 -0.36 4.47
C ARG A 259 -3.04 -0.86 5.84
N LEU A 260 -2.05 -1.26 6.62
CA LEU A 260 -2.19 -1.64 8.02
C LEU A 260 -1.13 -0.94 8.86
N VAL A 261 -1.56 -0.45 10.02
CA VAL A 261 -0.65 -0.06 11.09
C VAL A 261 -0.91 -0.93 12.31
N PHE A 262 0.15 -1.21 13.05
CA PHE A 262 0.10 -2.05 14.25
C PHE A 262 0.69 -1.30 15.44
N GLY A 263 0.16 -1.59 16.62
CA GLY A 263 0.64 -0.98 17.86
C GLY A 263 0.02 -1.62 19.09
N ASN A 264 0.15 -0.94 20.21
CA ASN A 264 -0.51 -1.32 21.47
C ASN A 264 -0.73 -0.06 22.33
N ALA A 265 -0.91 -0.21 23.63
CA ALA A 265 -1.06 0.90 24.58
C ALA A 265 0.13 1.89 24.62
N ARG A 266 1.27 1.55 24.04
CA ARG A 266 2.44 2.44 23.96
C ARG A 266 2.41 3.39 22.76
N GLY A 267 1.70 3.02 21.68
CA GLY A 267 1.65 3.77 20.43
C GLY A 267 1.61 2.87 19.20
N ILE A 268 1.87 3.47 18.05
CA ILE A 268 1.96 2.78 16.75
C ILE A 268 3.42 2.45 16.44
N MET A 269 3.64 1.26 15.93
CA MET A 269 4.95 0.72 15.58
C MET A 269 5.25 0.96 14.11
N ASN A 270 6.52 1.23 13.79
CA ASN A 270 7.00 1.30 12.40
C ASN A 270 6.79 -0.04 11.70
N ALA A 271 6.40 0.01 10.42
CA ALA A 271 6.07 -1.18 9.64
C ALA A 271 7.24 -2.17 9.54
N GLY A 272 8.46 -1.66 9.44
CA GLY A 272 9.67 -2.49 9.41
C GLY A 272 9.81 -3.40 10.64
N PHE A 273 9.54 -2.90 11.85
CA PHE A 273 9.60 -3.72 13.07
C PHE A 273 8.40 -4.66 13.18
N ALA A 274 7.19 -4.17 12.89
CA ALA A 274 5.97 -4.98 12.91
C ALA A 274 6.02 -6.14 11.92
N SER A 275 6.72 -5.99 10.79
CA SER A 275 6.84 -7.02 9.76
C SER A 275 7.73 -8.21 10.17
N THR A 276 8.66 -8.03 11.09
CA THR A 276 9.61 -9.11 11.49
C THR A 276 8.89 -10.40 11.94
N PRO A 277 7.93 -10.37 12.89
CA PRO A 277 7.17 -11.57 13.26
C PRO A 277 6.25 -12.08 12.13
N ILE A 278 5.69 -11.18 11.30
CA ILE A 278 4.88 -11.53 10.13
C ILE A 278 5.71 -12.36 9.15
N LEU A 279 6.89 -11.86 8.79
CA LEU A 279 7.81 -12.54 7.86
C LEU A 279 8.30 -13.87 8.43
N ARG A 280 8.62 -13.93 9.74
CA ARG A 280 8.98 -15.17 10.41
C ARG A 280 7.87 -16.24 10.28
N LYS A 281 6.61 -15.86 10.48
CA LYS A 281 5.46 -16.76 10.31
C LYS A 281 5.24 -17.16 8.87
N LEU A 282 5.37 -16.22 7.94
CA LEU A 282 5.26 -16.49 6.52
C LEU A 282 6.31 -17.53 6.06
N LEU A 283 7.56 -17.39 6.52
CA LEU A 283 8.64 -18.34 6.22
C LEU A 283 8.43 -19.72 6.86
N ALA A 284 7.89 -19.76 8.09
CA ALA A 284 7.65 -21.01 8.82
C ALA A 284 6.44 -21.80 8.27
N GLY A 285 5.42 -21.09 7.76
CA GLY A 285 4.21 -21.73 7.21
C GLY A 285 4.42 -22.42 5.87
N GLY A 286 5.55 -22.20 5.21
CA GLY A 286 5.77 -22.64 3.83
C GLY A 286 4.82 -21.93 2.86
N SER A 287 4.95 -22.25 1.56
CA SER A 287 3.86 -21.96 0.62
C SER A 287 2.66 -22.85 0.97
N ALA A 288 1.45 -22.31 0.97
CA ALA A 288 0.21 -23.10 1.08
C ALA A 288 0.12 -24.24 0.05
N SER A 289 0.99 -24.21 -0.96
CA SER A 289 1.15 -25.27 -1.99
C SER A 289 2.08 -26.42 -1.61
N GLY A 290 2.70 -26.41 -0.40
CA GLY A 290 3.65 -27.45 0.03
C GLY A 290 5.01 -27.39 -0.69
N THR A 291 5.27 -26.36 -1.50
CA THR A 291 6.58 -26.15 -2.14
C THR A 291 7.55 -25.49 -1.16
N SER A 292 8.79 -25.97 -1.13
CA SER A 292 9.85 -25.32 -0.34
C SER A 292 10.10 -23.91 -0.85
N LEU A 293 10.10 -22.93 0.07
CA LEU A 293 10.42 -21.55 -0.26
C LEU A 293 11.90 -21.44 -0.69
N PRO A 294 12.21 -20.58 -1.67
CA PRO A 294 13.60 -20.31 -2.03
C PRO A 294 14.35 -19.71 -0.84
N LYS A 295 15.61 -20.08 -0.68
CA LYS A 295 16.50 -19.56 0.38
C LYS A 295 17.76 -18.95 -0.23
N PRO A 296 18.17 -17.76 0.21
CA PRO A 296 17.40 -16.84 1.05
C PRO A 296 16.12 -16.34 0.36
N ALA A 297 15.06 -16.11 1.13
CA ALA A 297 13.81 -15.55 0.60
C ALA A 297 13.99 -14.08 0.25
N LYS A 298 13.61 -13.66 -0.95
CA LYS A 298 13.64 -12.24 -1.34
C LYS A 298 12.43 -11.51 -0.77
N ILE A 299 12.68 -10.46 -0.02
CA ILE A 299 11.66 -9.55 0.53
C ILE A 299 12.00 -8.13 0.08
N ILE A 300 11.08 -7.50 -0.65
CA ILE A 300 11.25 -6.10 -1.08
C ILE A 300 10.96 -5.16 0.09
N TYR A 301 11.71 -4.06 0.17
CA TYR A 301 11.48 -2.98 1.12
C TYR A 301 11.61 -1.61 0.46
N ASP A 302 10.87 -0.62 0.97
CA ASP A 302 10.98 0.77 0.53
C ASP A 302 12.11 1.51 1.29
N PRO A 303 12.65 2.61 0.74
CA PRO A 303 13.79 3.33 1.33
C PRO A 303 13.60 3.81 2.77
N LYS A 304 12.37 3.86 3.28
CA LYS A 304 12.02 4.34 4.63
C LYS A 304 12.03 3.24 5.69
N VAL A 305 12.03 1.97 5.29
CA VAL A 305 12.12 0.85 6.25
C VAL A 305 13.42 0.96 7.04
N ASN A 306 13.28 0.90 8.37
CA ASN A 306 14.41 1.11 9.28
C ASN A 306 15.51 0.07 9.08
N PRO A 307 16.80 0.45 8.89
CA PRO A 307 17.91 -0.46 8.71
C PRO A 307 18.05 -1.51 9.83
N LEU A 308 17.72 -1.16 11.08
CA LEU A 308 17.76 -2.14 12.18
C LEU A 308 16.72 -3.26 11.97
N ALA A 309 15.55 -2.97 11.40
CA ALA A 309 14.59 -4.01 11.06
C ALA A 309 15.12 -4.92 9.94
N LEU A 310 15.80 -4.36 8.94
CA LEU A 310 16.41 -5.14 7.85
C LEU A 310 17.51 -6.08 8.35
N VAL A 311 18.31 -5.64 9.32
CA VAL A 311 19.30 -6.51 10.01
C VAL A 311 18.60 -7.66 10.77
N GLU A 312 17.45 -7.41 11.41
CA GLU A 312 16.65 -8.47 12.03
C GLU A 312 16.07 -9.45 10.99
N TRP A 313 15.67 -8.97 9.80
CA TRP A 313 15.21 -9.84 8.72
C TRP A 313 16.33 -10.75 8.19
N ALA A 314 17.57 -10.24 8.07
CA ALA A 314 18.70 -11.05 7.63
C ALA A 314 18.93 -12.28 8.54
N LYS A 315 18.62 -12.18 9.85
CA LYS A 315 18.68 -13.32 10.78
C LYS A 315 17.63 -14.40 10.51
N LEU A 316 16.63 -14.12 9.66
CA LEU A 316 15.58 -15.04 9.25
C LEU A 316 15.86 -15.72 7.89
N ASP A 317 17.08 -15.67 7.37
CA ASP A 317 17.44 -16.16 6.03
C ASP A 317 16.67 -15.40 4.91
N ILE A 318 16.50 -14.09 5.11
CA ILE A 318 15.89 -13.16 4.17
C ILE A 318 17.00 -12.38 3.45
N LYS A 319 16.89 -12.25 2.13
CA LYS A 319 17.60 -11.25 1.32
C LYS A 319 16.69 -10.03 1.15
N PRO A 320 16.94 -8.91 1.86
CA PRO A 320 16.24 -7.66 1.61
C PRO A 320 16.56 -7.15 0.21
N VAL A 321 15.56 -6.67 -0.52
CA VAL A 321 15.71 -6.10 -1.87
C VAL A 321 15.15 -4.68 -1.84
N LEU A 322 16.01 -3.68 -2.06
CA LEU A 322 15.61 -2.28 -2.13
C LEU A 322 14.78 -2.02 -3.40
N PHE A 323 13.66 -1.33 -3.24
CA PHE A 323 12.86 -0.84 -4.36
C PHE A 323 12.16 0.48 -4.01
N GLY A 324 11.72 1.24 -5.02
CA GLY A 324 10.97 2.49 -4.81
C GLY A 324 9.54 2.24 -4.30
N ASN A 325 8.88 3.34 -3.92
CA ASN A 325 7.48 3.30 -3.50
C ASN A 325 6.53 3.07 -4.68
N GLY A 326 5.37 2.50 -4.40
CA GLY A 326 4.27 2.42 -5.35
C GLY A 326 3.73 1.01 -5.53
N HIS A 327 2.45 0.86 -5.18
CA HIS A 327 1.81 -0.46 -5.09
C HIS A 327 1.82 -1.27 -6.39
N SER A 328 1.67 -0.64 -7.55
CA SER A 328 1.68 -1.33 -8.85
C SER A 328 3.09 -1.76 -9.25
N GLN A 329 4.08 -0.87 -9.11
CA GLN A 329 5.48 -1.12 -9.43
C GLN A 329 6.09 -2.21 -8.53
N ILE A 330 5.79 -2.16 -7.23
CA ILE A 330 6.27 -3.19 -6.27
C ILE A 330 5.71 -4.57 -6.65
N LYS A 331 4.41 -4.68 -6.94
CA LYS A 331 3.79 -5.96 -7.33
C LYS A 331 4.37 -6.52 -8.63
N GLU A 332 4.66 -5.66 -9.61
CA GLU A 332 5.34 -6.07 -10.84
C GLU A 332 6.77 -6.52 -10.57
N HIS A 333 7.51 -5.78 -9.74
CA HIS A 333 8.86 -6.15 -9.36
C HIS A 333 8.89 -7.47 -8.58
N MET A 334 7.95 -7.67 -7.63
CA MET A 334 7.79 -8.95 -6.91
C MET A 334 7.65 -10.12 -7.89
N ARG A 335 6.79 -9.97 -8.92
CA ARG A 335 6.60 -10.99 -9.95
C ARG A 335 7.89 -11.25 -10.72
N ARG A 336 8.59 -10.18 -11.12
CA ARG A 336 9.81 -10.27 -11.94
C ARG A 336 10.94 -11.01 -11.23
N ILE A 337 11.14 -10.75 -9.92
CA ILE A 337 12.26 -11.35 -9.17
C ILE A 337 11.86 -12.57 -8.34
N GLY A 338 10.58 -12.95 -8.34
CA GLY A 338 10.05 -14.04 -7.50
C GLY A 338 10.14 -13.72 -6.00
N ALA A 339 9.86 -12.45 -5.59
CA ALA A 339 9.86 -12.08 -4.18
C ALA A 339 8.66 -12.70 -3.45
N LEU A 340 8.91 -13.16 -2.21
CA LEU A 340 7.88 -13.77 -1.36
C LEU A 340 6.91 -12.74 -0.80
N ALA A 341 7.42 -11.59 -0.43
CA ALA A 341 6.66 -10.49 0.16
C ALA A 341 7.32 -9.13 -0.14
N ALA A 342 6.60 -8.06 0.16
CA ALA A 342 7.18 -6.72 0.23
C ALA A 342 6.56 -5.94 1.39
N VAL A 343 7.30 -4.96 1.90
CA VAL A 343 6.91 -4.11 3.03
C VAL A 343 7.27 -2.67 2.72
N GLU A 344 6.28 -1.77 2.84
CA GLU A 344 6.52 -0.33 2.83
C GLU A 344 6.28 0.25 4.23
N GLU A 345 7.06 1.24 4.61
CA GLU A 345 6.88 1.95 5.88
C GLU A 345 5.52 2.68 5.95
N SER A 346 4.90 2.92 4.81
CA SER A 346 3.53 3.45 4.69
C SER A 346 2.42 2.50 5.13
N GLY A 347 2.76 1.25 5.52
CA GLY A 347 1.82 0.25 6.01
C GLY A 347 1.32 -0.73 4.95
N HIS A 348 1.87 -0.74 3.75
CA HIS A 348 1.57 -1.79 2.76
C HIS A 348 2.40 -3.05 3.04
N TYR A 349 1.70 -4.20 3.09
CA TYR A 349 2.29 -5.53 3.21
C TYR A 349 1.80 -6.38 2.04
N TYR A 350 2.70 -6.70 1.15
CA TYR A 350 2.42 -7.48 -0.07
C TYR A 350 2.81 -8.93 0.11
N HIS A 351 2.04 -9.82 -0.49
CA HIS A 351 2.26 -11.25 -0.45
C HIS A 351 2.28 -11.86 -1.84
N SER A 352 3.11 -12.86 -2.03
CA SER A 352 3.00 -13.82 -3.12
C SER A 352 1.99 -14.88 -2.72
N LEU A 353 0.79 -14.81 -3.26
CA LEU A 353 -0.34 -15.66 -2.91
C LEU A 353 -0.52 -16.75 -3.96
N THR A 354 -0.31 -18.01 -3.56
CA THR A 354 -0.43 -19.16 -4.45
C THR A 354 -1.56 -20.07 -3.99
N THR A 355 -2.46 -20.41 -4.90
CA THR A 355 -3.50 -21.40 -4.67
C THR A 355 -3.87 -22.08 -6.01
N GLU A 356 -4.13 -23.39 -5.96
CA GLU A 356 -4.53 -24.18 -7.14
C GLU A 356 -3.59 -24.00 -8.35
N GLY A 357 -2.29 -23.81 -8.08
CA GLY A 357 -1.28 -23.64 -9.13
C GLY A 357 -1.20 -22.24 -9.76
N LEU A 358 -2.02 -21.31 -9.31
CA LEU A 358 -1.99 -19.90 -9.75
C LEU A 358 -1.37 -19.03 -8.67
N THR A 359 -0.50 -18.12 -9.07
CA THR A 359 0.14 -17.13 -8.17
C THR A 359 -0.22 -15.72 -8.59
N PHE A 360 -0.60 -14.89 -7.63
CA PHE A 360 -0.74 -13.46 -7.81
C PHE A 360 -0.08 -12.69 -6.67
N PHE A 361 0.25 -11.43 -6.90
CA PHE A 361 0.98 -10.57 -5.98
C PHE A 361 0.09 -9.40 -5.58
N ALA A 362 -0.26 -9.34 -4.31
CA ALA A 362 -1.17 -8.32 -3.80
C ALA A 362 -0.99 -8.10 -2.30
N GLU A 363 -1.51 -7.01 -1.80
CA GLU A 363 -1.83 -6.84 -0.40
C GLU A 363 -2.93 -7.85 -0.02
N ASN A 364 -2.80 -8.43 1.16
CA ASN A 364 -3.89 -9.17 1.80
C ASN A 364 -3.88 -8.86 3.30
N SER A 365 -4.70 -7.90 3.68
CA SER A 365 -4.76 -7.39 5.05
C SER A 365 -5.13 -8.46 6.06
N LEU A 366 -6.00 -9.41 5.69
CA LEU A 366 -6.36 -10.54 6.54
C LEU A 366 -5.17 -11.46 6.80
N VAL A 367 -4.43 -11.85 5.75
CA VAL A 367 -3.21 -12.69 5.89
C VAL A 367 -2.21 -12.02 6.81
N THR A 368 -1.94 -10.73 6.58
CA THR A 368 -0.99 -9.96 7.39
C THR A 368 -1.39 -9.92 8.86
N VAL A 369 -2.65 -9.60 9.15
CA VAL A 369 -3.20 -9.54 10.51
C VAL A 369 -3.15 -10.92 11.18
N PHE A 370 -3.57 -11.97 10.49
CA PHE A 370 -3.55 -13.33 11.05
C PHE A 370 -2.15 -13.80 11.40
N LEU A 371 -1.17 -13.58 10.52
CA LEU A 371 0.22 -13.96 10.79
C LEU A 371 0.76 -13.24 12.03
N LEU A 372 0.46 -11.95 12.21
CA LEU A 372 0.89 -11.21 13.39
C LEU A 372 0.18 -11.68 14.66
N VAL A 373 -1.16 -11.82 14.65
CA VAL A 373 -1.92 -12.26 15.82
C VAL A 373 -1.51 -13.68 16.24
N LYS A 374 -1.28 -14.59 15.27
CA LYS A 374 -0.76 -15.93 15.54
C LYS A 374 0.62 -15.90 16.19
N ALA A 375 1.52 -15.06 15.65
CA ALA A 375 2.86 -14.89 16.22
C ALA A 375 2.79 -14.40 17.67
N LEU A 376 1.94 -13.43 17.97
CA LEU A 376 1.75 -12.89 19.32
C LEU A 376 1.08 -13.89 20.27
N LYS A 377 0.15 -14.72 19.79
CA LYS A 377 -0.47 -15.79 20.59
C LYS A 377 0.56 -16.84 20.99
N GLU A 378 1.42 -17.27 20.06
CA GLU A 378 2.45 -18.26 20.31
C GLU A 378 3.60 -17.72 21.17
N ASN A 379 3.91 -16.43 21.06
CA ASN A 379 4.95 -15.77 21.85
C ASN A 379 4.48 -14.36 22.29
N PRO A 380 3.86 -14.21 23.46
CA PRO A 380 3.37 -12.92 23.97
C PRO A 380 4.45 -11.87 24.18
N GLU A 381 5.72 -12.27 24.33
CA GLU A 381 6.83 -11.32 24.53
C GLU A 381 7.25 -10.61 23.23
N LEU A 382 6.83 -11.09 22.08
CA LEU A 382 7.22 -10.51 20.79
C LEU A 382 6.89 -9.02 20.69
N MET A 383 5.74 -8.59 21.21
CA MET A 383 5.39 -7.17 21.21
C MET A 383 6.40 -6.33 21.99
N GLY A 384 6.80 -6.80 23.17
CA GLY A 384 7.86 -6.15 23.99
C GLY A 384 9.20 -6.12 23.27
N ASN A 385 9.58 -7.22 22.63
CA ASN A 385 10.83 -7.33 21.89
C ASN A 385 10.88 -6.37 20.68
N MET A 386 9.80 -6.23 19.93
CA MET A 386 9.69 -5.28 18.83
C MET A 386 9.83 -3.84 19.33
N TRP A 387 9.15 -3.49 20.43
CA TRP A 387 9.28 -2.17 21.04
C TRP A 387 10.72 -1.92 21.53
N ALA A 388 11.37 -2.90 22.14
CA ALA A 388 12.75 -2.78 22.59
C ALA A 388 13.73 -2.51 21.42
N LEU A 389 13.43 -3.00 20.21
CA LEU A 389 14.20 -2.65 19.01
C LEU A 389 13.89 -1.22 18.56
N GLN A 390 12.61 -0.86 18.47
CA GLN A 390 12.20 0.49 18.04
C GLN A 390 12.68 1.58 18.99
N ASP A 391 12.70 1.33 20.30
CA ASP A 391 13.20 2.27 21.31
C ASP A 391 14.70 2.59 21.19
N ARG A 392 15.45 1.79 20.45
CA ARG A 392 16.89 1.99 20.25
C ARG A 392 17.22 2.98 19.15
N VAL A 393 16.24 3.34 18.34
CA VAL A 393 16.44 4.14 17.14
C VAL A 393 15.60 5.41 17.17
N PHE A 394 16.10 6.43 16.52
CA PHE A 394 15.36 7.64 16.24
C PHE A 394 14.67 7.54 14.87
N THR A 395 13.45 8.05 14.75
CA THR A 395 12.75 8.24 13.47
C THR A 395 11.95 9.54 13.49
N THR A 396 11.99 10.27 12.39
CA THR A 396 11.20 11.51 12.25
C THR A 396 9.75 11.27 11.88
N GLY A 397 9.42 10.08 11.33
CA GLY A 397 8.27 9.97 10.45
C GLY A 397 8.49 10.71 9.12
N GLU A 398 7.48 10.84 8.29
CA GLU A 398 7.56 11.63 7.06
C GLU A 398 7.30 13.11 7.37
N ILE A 399 8.30 13.96 7.07
CA ILE A 399 8.20 15.41 7.21
C ILE A 399 8.01 15.99 5.82
N ASN A 400 7.01 16.88 5.68
CA ASN A 400 6.69 17.52 4.41
C ASN A 400 7.02 19.03 4.49
N TYR A 401 7.59 19.56 3.41
CA TYR A 401 7.85 20.98 3.24
C TYR A 401 7.19 21.48 1.95
N GLN A 402 6.25 22.42 2.09
CA GLN A 402 5.69 23.15 0.96
C GLN A 402 6.63 24.30 0.63
N MET A 403 7.31 24.24 -0.51
CA MET A 403 8.15 25.31 -1.02
C MET A 403 7.33 26.29 -1.89
N ALA A 404 7.87 27.48 -2.11
CA ALA A 404 7.17 28.51 -2.88
C ALA A 404 6.92 28.08 -4.34
N ASP A 405 7.87 27.37 -4.93
CA ASP A 405 7.83 26.84 -6.29
C ASP A 405 8.76 25.63 -6.46
N ASP A 406 8.72 25.01 -7.62
CA ASP A 406 9.53 23.81 -7.92
C ASP A 406 11.02 24.12 -7.99
N GLU A 407 11.42 25.31 -8.47
CA GLU A 407 12.83 25.72 -8.51
C GLU A 407 13.40 25.88 -7.10
N THR A 408 12.64 26.49 -6.21
CA THR A 408 12.99 26.64 -4.79
C THR A 408 13.10 25.27 -4.10
N ARG A 409 12.13 24.36 -4.37
CA ARG A 409 12.16 22.97 -3.89
C ARG A 409 13.43 22.25 -4.33
N ASP A 410 13.80 22.35 -5.61
CA ASP A 410 14.95 21.64 -6.15
C ASP A 410 16.27 22.20 -5.61
N ARG A 411 16.37 23.53 -5.42
CA ARG A 411 17.52 24.14 -4.74
C ARG A 411 17.64 23.73 -3.28
N ALA A 412 16.53 23.66 -2.55
CA ALA A 412 16.52 23.22 -1.17
C ALA A 412 16.94 21.74 -1.06
N LEU A 413 16.44 20.88 -1.96
CA LEU A 413 16.83 19.48 -2.05
C LEU A 413 18.35 19.35 -2.28
N GLN A 414 18.92 20.08 -3.25
CA GLN A 414 20.36 20.03 -3.54
C GLN A 414 21.20 20.49 -2.35
N ALA A 415 20.77 21.53 -1.62
CA ALA A 415 21.47 21.99 -0.44
C ALA A 415 21.53 20.96 0.68
N VAL A 416 20.44 20.21 0.91
CA VAL A 416 20.43 19.12 1.89
C VAL A 416 21.27 17.93 1.42
N LEU A 417 21.19 17.57 0.14
CA LEU A 417 22.05 16.50 -0.40
C LEU A 417 23.54 16.86 -0.27
N GLN A 418 23.90 18.16 -0.48
CA GLN A 418 25.28 18.61 -0.29
C GLN A 418 25.72 18.49 1.17
N TYR A 419 24.86 18.86 2.13
CA TYR A 419 25.15 18.67 3.55
C TYR A 419 25.49 17.20 3.87
N PHE A 420 24.72 16.24 3.36
CA PHE A 420 24.99 14.82 3.58
C PHE A 420 26.25 14.33 2.87
N LYS A 421 26.59 14.88 1.70
CA LYS A 421 27.87 14.60 1.02
C LYS A 421 29.06 15.09 1.83
N ASP A 422 28.96 16.28 2.42
CA ASP A 422 30.00 16.85 3.26
C ASP A 422 30.17 16.05 4.57
N ASP A 423 29.11 15.37 5.03
CA ASP A 423 29.12 14.43 6.16
C ASP A 423 29.51 12.98 5.74
N HIS A 424 30.06 12.80 4.54
CA HIS A 424 30.51 11.52 3.99
C HIS A 424 29.41 10.45 3.85
N ALA A 425 28.14 10.83 3.74
CA ALA A 425 27.05 9.90 3.45
C ALA A 425 27.17 9.29 2.03
N VAL A 426 26.80 8.03 1.93
CA VAL A 426 26.53 7.39 0.64
C VAL A 426 25.17 7.86 0.14
N LEU A 427 25.12 8.27 -1.13
CA LEU A 427 23.88 8.70 -1.78
C LEU A 427 23.45 7.62 -2.80
N VAL A 428 22.21 7.15 -2.68
CA VAL A 428 21.65 6.13 -3.57
C VAL A 428 20.34 6.65 -4.15
N SER A 429 20.27 6.85 -5.46
CA SER A 429 19.08 7.29 -6.20
C SER A 429 18.48 6.20 -7.09
N GLU A 430 19.20 5.09 -7.27
CA GLU A 430 18.80 3.96 -8.11
C GLU A 430 19.05 2.64 -7.36
N THR A 431 18.30 1.60 -7.71
CA THR A 431 18.55 0.24 -7.24
C THR A 431 19.81 -0.34 -7.91
N GLU A 432 20.30 -1.50 -7.46
CA GLU A 432 21.38 -2.24 -8.12
C GLU A 432 21.10 -2.56 -9.60
N GLU A 433 19.83 -2.61 -9.99
CA GLU A 433 19.38 -2.85 -11.38
C GLU A 433 19.21 -1.57 -12.19
N GLY A 434 19.57 -0.40 -11.64
CA GLY A 434 19.43 0.91 -12.29
C GLY A 434 17.99 1.44 -12.35
N ILE A 435 17.13 1.00 -11.41
CA ILE A 435 15.75 1.49 -11.31
C ILE A 435 15.74 2.72 -10.42
N ASP A 436 15.21 3.82 -10.94
CA ASP A 436 15.06 5.09 -10.21
C ASP A 436 14.16 4.91 -8.97
N LEU A 437 14.67 5.33 -7.81
CA LEU A 437 13.93 5.32 -6.54
C LEU A 437 12.94 6.47 -6.40
N LEU A 438 12.88 7.39 -7.36
CA LEU A 438 12.10 8.64 -7.32
C LEU A 438 12.49 9.56 -6.14
N GLY A 439 13.70 9.40 -5.65
CA GLY A 439 14.28 10.13 -4.53
C GLY A 439 15.68 9.67 -4.25
N THR A 440 16.30 10.21 -3.21
CA THR A 440 17.67 9.87 -2.83
C THR A 440 17.73 9.38 -1.40
N ILE A 441 18.26 8.19 -1.20
CA ILE A 441 18.69 7.70 0.11
C ILE A 441 20.02 8.38 0.44
N VAL A 442 20.15 8.85 1.66
CA VAL A 442 21.39 9.35 2.25
C VAL A 442 21.71 8.51 3.47
N CYS A 443 22.76 7.73 3.44
CA CYS A 443 23.06 6.82 4.54
C CYS A 443 24.55 6.83 4.91
N ARG A 444 24.81 6.59 6.19
CA ARG A 444 26.15 6.43 6.75
C ARG A 444 26.13 5.29 7.78
N GLY A 445 27.19 4.50 7.81
CA GLY A 445 27.35 3.40 8.79
C GLY A 445 26.32 2.27 8.63
N VAL A 446 25.73 2.11 7.45
CA VAL A 446 24.76 1.06 7.11
C VAL A 446 25.38 0.10 6.11
N ASP A 447 25.61 -1.14 6.52
CA ASP A 447 26.09 -2.24 5.67
C ASP A 447 25.13 -3.42 5.80
N LEU A 448 24.13 -3.46 4.91
CA LEU A 448 23.11 -4.51 4.93
C LEU A 448 23.64 -5.85 4.43
N ASP A 449 24.64 -5.87 3.57
CA ASP A 449 25.25 -7.11 3.07
C ASP A 449 26.03 -7.82 4.16
N ALA A 450 26.75 -7.07 5.00
CA ALA A 450 27.40 -7.59 6.20
C ALA A 450 26.44 -7.75 7.39
N GLY A 451 25.20 -7.28 7.30
CA GLY A 451 24.25 -7.26 8.40
C GLY A 451 24.72 -6.37 9.58
N LYS A 452 25.42 -5.28 9.28
CA LYS A 452 26.04 -4.41 10.29
C LYS A 452 25.52 -2.99 10.24
N LEU A 453 25.35 -2.41 11.43
CA LEU A 453 25.14 -0.98 11.64
C LEU A 453 26.23 -0.46 12.55
N GLU A 454 26.91 0.63 12.15
CA GLU A 454 27.88 1.31 12.99
C GLU A 454 27.18 2.05 14.16
N SER A 455 27.93 2.51 15.15
CA SER A 455 27.32 3.17 16.32
C SER A 455 26.62 4.49 16.00
N ASP A 456 27.06 5.16 14.94
CA ASP A 456 26.60 6.47 14.48
C ASP A 456 25.90 6.41 13.10
N TRP A 457 25.27 5.28 12.80
CA TRP A 457 24.54 5.09 11.56
C TRP A 457 23.31 6.00 11.45
N TYR A 458 23.01 6.40 10.24
CA TYR A 458 21.71 6.98 9.85
C TYR A 458 21.32 6.58 8.44
N ASN A 459 20.01 6.67 8.18
CA ASN A 459 19.41 6.46 6.87
C ASN A 459 18.30 7.47 6.67
N GLY A 460 18.47 8.37 5.73
CA GLY A 460 17.46 9.36 5.31
C GLY A 460 16.98 9.09 3.90
N TYR A 461 15.74 9.48 3.61
CA TYR A 461 15.18 9.45 2.27
C TYR A 461 14.54 10.80 1.93
N LEU A 462 15.02 11.41 0.85
CA LEU A 462 14.58 12.72 0.37
C LEU A 462 14.00 12.59 -1.03
N ARG A 463 12.84 13.20 -1.27
CA ARG A 463 12.22 13.20 -2.59
C ARG A 463 11.32 14.40 -2.82
N ALA A 464 11.21 14.84 -4.08
CA ALA A 464 10.08 15.66 -4.51
C ALA A 464 8.78 14.80 -4.46
N ALA A 465 7.68 15.38 -4.01
CA ALA A 465 6.39 14.69 -4.08
C ALA A 465 5.96 14.53 -5.55
N THR A 466 5.45 13.36 -5.89
CA THR A 466 5.04 13.04 -7.26
C THR A 466 3.64 13.54 -7.61
N ASN A 467 2.79 13.77 -6.60
CA ASN A 467 1.38 14.12 -6.77
C ASN A 467 1.03 15.50 -6.17
N GLU A 468 2.00 16.19 -5.56
CA GLU A 468 1.81 17.48 -4.90
C GLU A 468 2.88 18.45 -5.42
N LYS A 469 2.42 19.61 -5.90
CA LYS A 469 3.29 20.60 -6.50
C LYS A 469 4.19 21.26 -5.43
N SER A 470 5.48 21.34 -5.73
CA SER A 470 6.49 22.04 -4.91
C SER A 470 6.67 21.49 -3.47
N VAL A 471 6.23 20.26 -3.22
CA VAL A 471 6.41 19.58 -1.93
C VAL A 471 7.69 18.75 -1.94
N LEU A 472 8.51 18.94 -0.90
CA LEU A 472 9.67 18.13 -0.58
C LEU A 472 9.34 17.23 0.63
N ARG A 473 9.70 15.97 0.54
CA ARG A 473 9.50 14.98 1.60
C ARG A 473 10.83 14.50 2.14
N PHE A 474 10.92 14.44 3.46
CA PHE A 474 12.07 13.95 4.18
C PHE A 474 11.66 12.93 5.23
N TYR A 475 12.40 11.83 5.30
CA TYR A 475 12.30 10.81 6.33
C TYR A 475 13.69 10.49 6.82
N LEU A 476 13.88 10.32 8.14
CA LEU A 476 15.16 9.99 8.76
C LEU A 476 15.00 8.91 9.82
N SER A 477 15.90 7.94 9.81
CA SER A 477 16.19 7.02 10.91
C SER A 477 17.64 7.16 11.34
N ALA A 478 17.92 7.03 12.64
CA ALA A 478 19.28 7.05 13.16
C ALA A 478 19.45 6.09 14.33
N GLY A 479 20.69 5.66 14.56
CA GLY A 479 21.06 4.72 15.62
C GLY A 479 20.98 5.26 17.05
N SER A 480 20.79 6.58 17.21
CA SER A 480 20.55 7.20 18.50
C SER A 480 19.67 8.45 18.38
N PHE A 481 18.99 8.80 19.47
CA PHE A 481 18.14 10.00 19.53
C PHE A 481 18.96 11.28 19.35
N ASP A 482 20.13 11.38 19.98
CA ASP A 482 20.98 12.59 19.90
C ASP A 482 21.44 12.84 18.46
N LEU A 483 21.92 11.81 17.76
CA LEU A 483 22.32 11.91 16.36
C LEU A 483 21.14 12.28 15.47
N GLY A 484 20.00 11.60 15.66
CA GLY A 484 18.81 11.82 14.87
C GLY A 484 18.28 13.24 15.01
N MET A 485 18.17 13.77 16.24
CA MET A 485 17.76 15.15 16.50
C MET A 485 18.72 16.17 15.92
N GLN A 486 20.04 15.93 16.00
CA GLN A 486 21.05 16.82 15.40
C GLN A 486 20.89 16.91 13.87
N ILE A 487 20.73 15.77 13.19
CA ILE A 487 20.57 15.72 11.75
C ILE A 487 19.24 16.36 11.35
N GLU A 488 18.14 16.03 12.03
CA GLU A 488 16.83 16.62 11.78
C GLU A 488 16.87 18.14 11.93
N GLN A 489 17.42 18.66 13.03
CA GLN A 489 17.52 20.11 13.25
C GLN A 489 18.34 20.77 12.15
N LYS A 490 19.49 20.18 11.79
CA LYS A 490 20.34 20.72 10.72
C LYS A 490 19.63 20.76 9.37
N THR A 491 18.87 19.71 9.06
CA THR A 491 18.07 19.63 7.84
C THR A 491 16.97 20.69 7.83
N ARG A 492 16.26 20.87 8.95
CA ARG A 492 15.28 21.95 9.12
C ARG A 492 15.89 23.35 8.95
N ASP A 493 17.08 23.59 9.51
CA ASP A 493 17.80 24.86 9.37
C ASP A 493 18.18 25.14 7.90
N ILE A 494 18.52 24.10 7.14
CA ILE A 494 18.79 24.24 5.70
C ILE A 494 17.50 24.58 4.96
N PHE A 495 16.43 23.84 5.17
CA PHE A 495 15.14 24.11 4.53
C PHE A 495 14.60 25.50 4.88
N GLY A 496 14.78 25.95 6.12
CA GLY A 496 14.34 27.28 6.58
C GLY A 496 15.04 28.48 5.91
N ARG A 497 16.09 28.23 5.12
CA ARG A 497 16.74 29.29 4.29
C ARG A 497 16.02 29.53 2.98
N TYR A 498 15.07 28.68 2.62
CA TYR A 498 14.30 28.74 1.39
C TYR A 498 12.86 29.17 1.67
N PRO A 499 12.24 29.98 0.79
CA PRO A 499 10.82 30.33 0.95
C PRO A 499 9.92 29.08 0.97
N GLY A 500 9.23 28.86 2.07
CA GLY A 500 8.35 27.71 2.26
C GLY A 500 8.05 27.46 3.73
N ASN A 501 7.19 26.46 3.99
CA ASN A 501 6.76 26.09 5.34
C ASN A 501 6.75 24.56 5.47
N ALA A 502 7.04 24.07 6.70
CA ALA A 502 6.72 22.68 7.04
C ALA A 502 5.18 22.53 7.05
N ILE A 503 4.72 21.41 6.47
CA ILE A 503 3.31 21.01 6.49
C ILE A 503 3.22 19.63 7.13
N ASP A 504 2.26 19.49 8.07
CA ASP A 504 2.04 18.24 8.81
C ASP A 504 1.18 17.24 8.01
#